data_e3bf87af670eba3114a0ae392c93b1f0
#
_entry.id   e3bf87af670eba3114a0ae392c93b1f0
#
_cell.length_a   1.000
_cell.length_b   1.000
_cell.length_c   1.000
_cell.angle_alpha   90.00
_cell.angle_beta   90.00
_cell.angle_gamma   90.00
#
_symmetry.space_group_name_H-M   'P 1'
#
loop_
_entity.id
_entity.type
_entity.pdbx_description
1 polymer ?
#
loop_
_entity_poly.entity_id
_entity_poly.type
_entity_poly.pdbx_seq_one_letter_code
_entity_poly.pdbx_strand_id
1 'polypeptide(L)'
;MSVSTASTVVTASTEMSVRKIAAHMKSNPNAKVIFMVGAGISTSCGIPDFRSPGTGLYHNLARLKLPYPEAVFDVDFFQSDPLPFYTLAKELYPGNFRPSKFHYLLKLFQDKDVLKRVYTQNIDTLERQAGVKDDLIIEAHGSFAHCHCIGCGKVYPPQVFKSKLAEHPIKDFVKCDVCGELVKPAIVFFGEDLPDSFSETWLNDSEWLREKITTSGKHPQRPLVIVVGTSLAVYPFASLPEEIPRKVKRVLCNLETVGDFKANKRPTDLIVHQYSDEFAEQLVEELGWQEDFEKILTAQGGMGDNSKEQLLEIVHDLENLSLDQSEHESADKKDKKLQRLNDHDSDEDGASNSSSSQKAAKE
;
A
#
# COMPACT_ATOMS: atom_id res chain seq x y z
N MET A 1 -25.31 -0.14 -20.03
CA MET A 1 -24.34 0.71 -20.75
C MET A 1 -23.02 -0.05 -20.73
N SER A 2 -22.51 -0.42 -21.92
CA SER A 2 -21.30 -1.21 -22.08
C SER A 2 -20.10 -0.38 -21.64
N VAL A 3 -19.43 -0.77 -20.55
CA VAL A 3 -18.13 -0.20 -20.17
C VAL A 3 -17.11 -0.80 -21.12
N SER A 4 -16.61 0.02 -22.03
CA SER A 4 -15.46 -0.28 -22.89
C SER A 4 -14.26 -0.54 -21.99
N THR A 5 -13.76 -1.77 -22.00
CA THR A 5 -12.40 -2.09 -21.52
C THR A 5 -11.46 -1.34 -22.46
N ALA A 6 -10.89 -0.24 -21.95
CA ALA A 6 -9.81 0.47 -22.65
C ALA A 6 -8.58 -0.44 -22.64
N SER A 7 -8.47 -1.27 -23.67
CA SER A 7 -7.23 -1.97 -24.02
C SER A 7 -6.19 -0.88 -24.33
N THR A 8 -5.16 -0.78 -23.52
CA THR A 8 -4.05 0.14 -23.76
C THR A 8 -3.45 -0.25 -25.10
N VAL A 9 -3.43 0.66 -26.06
CA VAL A 9 -2.78 0.40 -27.35
C VAL A 9 -1.30 0.22 -27.07
N VAL A 10 -0.86 -1.04 -27.05
CA VAL A 10 0.57 -1.37 -26.84
C VAL A 10 1.35 -0.76 -28.01
N THR A 11 2.27 0.16 -27.71
CA THR A 11 3.06 0.80 -28.75
C THR A 11 4.18 -0.12 -29.21
N ALA A 12 4.61 -0.01 -30.46
CA ALA A 12 5.77 -0.74 -31.00
C ALA A 12 7.06 -0.53 -30.14
N SER A 13 7.15 0.60 -29.46
CA SER A 13 8.25 0.89 -28.51
C SER A 13 8.17 0.02 -27.27
N THR A 14 6.98 -0.21 -26.72
CA THR A 14 6.73 -1.05 -25.54
C THR A 14 7.06 -2.50 -25.85
N GLU A 15 6.54 -3.07 -26.95
CA GLU A 15 6.87 -4.43 -27.40
C GLU A 15 8.38 -4.62 -27.60
N MET A 16 9.04 -3.68 -28.24
CA MET A 16 10.48 -3.72 -28.44
C MET A 16 11.24 -3.71 -27.11
N SER A 17 10.74 -2.99 -26.10
CA SER A 17 11.34 -2.98 -24.78
C SER A 17 11.22 -4.33 -24.08
N VAL A 18 10.05 -4.98 -24.12
CA VAL A 18 9.84 -6.32 -23.55
C VAL A 18 10.72 -7.37 -24.24
N ARG A 19 10.81 -7.35 -25.58
CA ARG A 19 11.74 -8.22 -26.32
C ARG A 19 13.19 -8.02 -25.92
N LYS A 20 13.64 -6.79 -25.69
CA LYS A 20 15.01 -6.49 -25.19
C LYS A 20 15.24 -7.02 -23.76
N ILE A 21 14.21 -7.00 -22.90
CA ILE A 21 14.28 -7.59 -21.56
C ILE A 21 14.47 -9.09 -21.68
N ALA A 22 13.59 -9.76 -22.43
CA ALA A 22 13.66 -11.21 -22.65
C ALA A 22 14.99 -11.63 -23.31
N ALA A 23 15.46 -10.92 -24.33
CA ALA A 23 16.75 -11.16 -24.97
C ALA A 23 17.91 -11.00 -23.98
N HIS A 24 17.87 -10.01 -23.08
CA HIS A 24 18.86 -9.86 -22.03
C HIS A 24 18.90 -11.05 -21.09
N MET A 25 17.73 -11.54 -20.64
CA MET A 25 17.63 -12.70 -19.76
C MET A 25 18.08 -13.98 -20.46
N LYS A 26 17.64 -14.24 -21.68
CA LYS A 26 18.07 -15.40 -22.49
C LYS A 26 19.60 -15.43 -22.74
N SER A 27 20.20 -14.25 -22.94
CA SER A 27 21.65 -14.13 -23.13
C SER A 27 22.45 -14.25 -21.83
N ASN A 28 21.79 -14.18 -20.68
CA ASN A 28 22.38 -14.22 -19.34
C ASN A 28 21.55 -15.14 -18.43
N PRO A 29 21.51 -16.46 -18.69
CA PRO A 29 20.59 -17.37 -18.01
C PRO A 29 20.83 -17.50 -16.50
N ASN A 30 22.01 -17.14 -16.01
CA ASN A 30 22.34 -17.12 -14.58
C ASN A 30 22.19 -15.73 -13.95
N ALA A 31 21.70 -14.73 -14.69
CA ALA A 31 21.47 -13.40 -14.14
C ALA A 31 20.24 -13.42 -13.24
N LYS A 32 20.38 -12.85 -12.06
CA LYS A 32 19.27 -12.65 -11.13
C LYS A 32 18.60 -11.32 -11.38
N VAL A 33 17.31 -11.26 -11.04
CA VAL A 33 16.46 -10.08 -11.18
C VAL A 33 16.03 -9.59 -9.81
N ILE A 34 16.14 -8.29 -9.58
CA ILE A 34 15.53 -7.60 -8.44
C ILE A 34 14.30 -6.87 -8.96
N PHE A 35 13.16 -7.09 -8.30
CA PHE A 35 11.95 -6.32 -8.53
C PHE A 35 11.76 -5.25 -7.45
N MET A 36 11.31 -4.07 -7.86
CA MET A 36 10.86 -2.97 -7.01
C MET A 36 9.42 -2.64 -7.38
N VAL A 37 8.48 -2.92 -6.49
CA VAL A 37 7.06 -2.90 -6.85
C VAL A 37 6.24 -1.97 -5.96
N GLY A 38 5.11 -1.50 -6.46
CA GLY A 38 4.16 -0.67 -5.74
C GLY A 38 2.72 -1.03 -6.07
N ALA A 39 1.76 -0.21 -5.64
CA ALA A 39 0.32 -0.49 -5.68
C ALA A 39 -0.23 -0.84 -7.07
N GLY A 40 0.43 -0.40 -8.13
CA GLY A 40 0.03 -0.70 -9.51
C GLY A 40 0.08 -2.19 -9.89
N ILE A 41 0.76 -3.06 -9.11
CA ILE A 41 0.72 -4.51 -9.35
C ILE A 41 -0.51 -5.18 -8.71
N SER A 42 -1.24 -4.46 -7.85
CA SER A 42 -2.41 -4.96 -7.10
C SER A 42 -3.74 -4.35 -7.58
N THR A 43 -3.71 -3.39 -8.51
CA THR A 43 -4.94 -2.74 -8.99
C THR A 43 -5.89 -3.69 -9.70
N SER A 44 -5.36 -4.68 -10.43
CA SER A 44 -6.17 -5.75 -11.05
C SER A 44 -6.74 -6.76 -10.04
N CYS A 45 -6.24 -6.75 -8.80
CA CYS A 45 -6.79 -7.54 -7.70
C CYS A 45 -8.02 -6.89 -7.05
N GLY A 46 -8.37 -5.66 -7.45
CA GLY A 46 -9.42 -4.86 -6.81
C GLY A 46 -8.92 -3.96 -5.67
N ILE A 47 -7.62 -3.93 -5.39
CA ILE A 47 -7.03 -3.00 -4.42
C ILE A 47 -6.76 -1.68 -5.15
N PRO A 48 -7.42 -0.56 -4.79
CA PRO A 48 -7.14 0.73 -5.42
C PRO A 48 -5.71 1.16 -5.08
N ASP A 49 -5.04 1.79 -6.04
CA ASP A 49 -3.81 2.50 -5.69
C ASP A 49 -4.10 3.72 -4.80
N PHE A 50 -3.07 4.32 -4.24
CA PHE A 50 -3.26 5.40 -3.27
C PHE A 50 -3.67 6.73 -3.91
N ARG A 51 -3.24 7.05 -5.14
CA ARG A 51 -3.22 8.41 -5.68
C ARG A 51 -3.94 8.62 -7.00
N SER A 52 -4.41 7.59 -7.68
CA SER A 52 -5.09 7.74 -8.98
C SER A 52 -6.31 8.64 -8.85
N PRO A 53 -6.45 9.65 -9.72
CA PRO A 53 -7.61 10.54 -9.67
C PRO A 53 -8.92 9.78 -9.85
N GLY A 54 -9.86 9.97 -8.92
CA GLY A 54 -11.21 9.39 -8.97
C GLY A 54 -11.32 7.93 -8.53
N THR A 55 -10.23 7.16 -8.51
CA THR A 55 -10.26 5.72 -8.17
C THR A 55 -9.29 5.36 -7.04
N GLY A 56 -8.33 6.23 -6.75
CA GLY A 56 -7.34 5.99 -5.71
C GLY A 56 -7.94 5.99 -4.30
N LEU A 57 -7.28 5.30 -3.38
CA LEU A 57 -7.69 5.15 -2.00
C LEU A 57 -7.96 6.51 -1.33
N TYR A 58 -7.07 7.47 -1.49
CA TYR A 58 -7.22 8.81 -0.89
C TYR A 58 -8.46 9.56 -1.39
N HIS A 59 -8.89 9.34 -2.64
CA HIS A 59 -10.14 9.93 -3.13
C HIS A 59 -11.36 9.35 -2.41
N ASN A 60 -11.37 8.04 -2.17
CA ASN A 60 -12.45 7.33 -1.48
C ASN A 60 -12.49 7.68 0.02
N LEU A 61 -11.35 7.97 0.63
CA LEU A 61 -11.24 8.37 2.04
C LEU A 61 -11.70 9.81 2.33
N ALA A 62 -12.02 10.62 1.32
CA ALA A 62 -12.54 11.99 1.53
C ALA A 62 -13.78 12.01 2.42
N ARG A 63 -14.55 10.92 2.49
CA ARG A 63 -15.74 10.76 3.33
C ARG A 63 -15.42 10.61 4.83
N LEU A 64 -14.21 10.18 5.20
CA LEU A 64 -13.78 10.04 6.60
C LEU A 64 -13.43 11.38 7.26
N LYS A 65 -13.67 12.51 6.58
CA LYS A 65 -13.37 13.88 7.10
C LYS A 65 -11.92 14.05 7.58
N LEU A 66 -10.98 13.38 6.91
CA LEU A 66 -9.55 13.50 7.23
C LEU A 66 -9.06 14.93 6.97
N PRO A 67 -8.15 15.47 7.78
CA PRO A 67 -7.59 16.80 7.57
C PRO A 67 -6.78 16.89 6.26
N TYR A 68 -6.17 15.79 5.85
CA TYR A 68 -5.49 15.56 4.57
C TYR A 68 -5.55 14.06 4.27
N PRO A 69 -5.47 13.63 3.00
CA PRO A 69 -5.69 12.23 2.61
C PRO A 69 -4.75 11.23 3.29
N GLU A 70 -3.48 11.60 3.47
CA GLU A 70 -2.45 10.75 4.07
C GLU A 70 -2.59 10.59 5.60
N ALA A 71 -3.45 11.40 6.27
CA ALA A 71 -3.64 11.35 7.72
C ALA A 71 -4.03 9.96 8.24
N VAL A 72 -4.71 9.15 7.42
CA VAL A 72 -5.10 7.78 7.79
C VAL A 72 -3.89 6.89 8.10
N PHE A 73 -2.72 7.22 7.56
CA PHE A 73 -1.44 6.56 7.81
C PHE A 73 -0.43 7.47 8.52
N ASP A 74 -0.88 8.44 9.28
CA ASP A 74 -0.05 9.32 10.09
C ASP A 74 -0.10 8.85 11.55
N VAL A 75 1.06 8.71 12.21
CA VAL A 75 1.15 8.13 13.56
C VAL A 75 0.53 9.05 14.61
N ASP A 76 0.72 10.36 14.48
CA ASP A 76 0.17 11.34 15.43
C ASP A 76 -1.35 11.44 15.28
N PHE A 77 -1.85 11.40 14.03
CA PHE A 77 -3.28 11.35 13.77
C PHE A 77 -3.91 10.07 14.29
N PHE A 78 -3.29 8.91 14.05
CA PHE A 78 -3.75 7.62 14.58
C PHE A 78 -3.81 7.61 16.11
N GLN A 79 -2.88 8.25 16.78
CA GLN A 79 -2.87 8.36 18.24
C GLN A 79 -4.06 9.19 18.75
N SER A 80 -4.46 10.21 18.01
CA SER A 80 -5.58 11.10 18.35
C SER A 80 -6.95 10.52 17.95
N ASP A 81 -7.06 9.94 16.78
CA ASP A 81 -8.28 9.32 16.22
C ASP A 81 -7.93 8.06 15.39
N PRO A 82 -7.90 6.87 16.02
CA PRO A 82 -7.58 5.62 15.33
C PRO A 82 -8.71 5.06 14.45
N LEU A 83 -9.95 5.55 14.58
CA LEU A 83 -11.11 4.98 13.90
C LEU A 83 -11.00 4.98 12.36
N PRO A 84 -10.52 6.04 11.70
CA PRO A 84 -10.33 6.06 10.25
C PRO A 84 -9.41 4.93 9.76
N PHE A 85 -8.28 4.70 10.47
CA PHE A 85 -7.38 3.60 10.12
C PHE A 85 -8.01 2.22 10.37
N TYR A 86 -8.72 2.02 11.48
CA TYR A 86 -9.42 0.75 11.74
C TYR A 86 -10.46 0.45 10.66
N THR A 87 -11.20 1.47 10.21
CA THR A 87 -12.18 1.35 9.14
C THR A 87 -11.51 0.91 7.84
N LEU A 88 -10.42 1.59 7.44
CA LEU A 88 -9.65 1.25 6.26
C LEU A 88 -8.99 -0.13 6.37
N ALA A 89 -8.41 -0.46 7.53
CA ALA A 89 -7.73 -1.72 7.75
C ALA A 89 -8.66 -2.93 7.62
N LYS A 90 -9.94 -2.78 7.95
CA LYS A 90 -10.94 -3.82 7.75
C LYS A 90 -11.02 -4.25 6.27
N GLU A 91 -11.03 -3.27 5.36
CA GLU A 91 -11.11 -3.49 3.92
C GLU A 91 -9.78 -4.03 3.34
N LEU A 92 -8.65 -3.50 3.80
CA LEU A 92 -7.32 -3.87 3.30
C LEU A 92 -6.75 -5.13 3.96
N TYR A 93 -7.46 -5.74 4.93
CA TYR A 93 -6.91 -6.86 5.69
C TYR A 93 -6.58 -8.06 4.78
N PRO A 94 -5.39 -8.69 4.94
CA PRO A 94 -4.98 -9.82 4.11
C PRO A 94 -5.98 -10.97 4.11
N GLY A 95 -6.23 -11.54 2.92
CA GLY A 95 -7.18 -12.63 2.69
C GLY A 95 -8.46 -12.20 1.96
N ASN A 96 -8.71 -10.89 1.83
CA ASN A 96 -9.85 -10.36 1.08
C ASN A 96 -9.59 -10.37 -0.44
N PHE A 97 -8.33 -10.39 -0.87
CA PHE A 97 -7.92 -10.27 -2.27
C PHE A 97 -7.10 -11.48 -2.72
N ARG A 98 -7.05 -11.69 -4.04
CA ARG A 98 -6.23 -12.74 -4.66
C ARG A 98 -5.09 -12.13 -5.47
N PRO A 99 -3.92 -12.81 -5.55
CA PRO A 99 -2.80 -12.33 -6.34
C PRO A 99 -3.14 -12.13 -7.82
N SER A 100 -2.56 -11.10 -8.43
CA SER A 100 -2.63 -10.81 -9.87
C SER A 100 -1.70 -11.73 -10.68
N LYS A 101 -1.81 -11.69 -12.01
CA LYS A 101 -0.86 -12.37 -12.91
C LYS A 101 0.58 -11.93 -12.66
N PHE A 102 0.79 -10.65 -12.33
CA PHE A 102 2.11 -10.14 -12.01
C PHE A 102 2.69 -10.77 -10.74
N HIS A 103 1.91 -10.97 -9.70
CA HIS A 103 2.37 -11.67 -8.49
C HIS A 103 2.80 -13.12 -8.81
N TYR A 104 2.05 -13.80 -9.66
CA TYR A 104 2.43 -15.14 -10.12
C TYR A 104 3.66 -15.14 -11.05
N LEU A 105 3.93 -14.05 -11.77
CA LEU A 105 5.21 -13.87 -12.47
C LEU A 105 6.38 -13.85 -11.49
N LEU A 106 6.27 -13.17 -10.34
CA LEU A 106 7.31 -13.18 -9.31
C LEU A 106 7.58 -14.60 -8.80
N LYS A 107 6.51 -15.38 -8.57
CA LYS A 107 6.60 -16.79 -8.22
C LYS A 107 7.31 -17.61 -9.31
N LEU A 108 6.95 -17.40 -10.57
CA LEU A 108 7.60 -18.07 -11.71
C LEU A 108 9.09 -17.73 -11.77
N PHE A 109 9.49 -16.49 -11.55
CA PHE A 109 10.89 -16.07 -11.50
C PHE A 109 11.65 -16.76 -10.37
N GLN A 110 11.01 -16.95 -9.20
CA GLN A 110 11.57 -17.77 -8.13
C GLN A 110 11.76 -19.22 -8.55
N ASP A 111 10.75 -19.86 -9.16
CA ASP A 111 10.79 -21.26 -9.58
C ASP A 111 11.82 -21.51 -10.69
N LYS A 112 12.07 -20.52 -11.53
CA LYS A 112 13.16 -20.53 -12.52
C LYS A 112 14.53 -20.20 -11.94
N ASP A 113 14.63 -20.01 -10.63
CA ASP A 113 15.87 -19.61 -9.95
C ASP A 113 16.53 -18.34 -10.53
N VAL A 114 15.71 -17.38 -11.01
CA VAL A 114 16.20 -16.09 -11.50
C VAL A 114 15.79 -14.92 -10.62
N LEU A 115 14.92 -15.10 -9.63
CA LEU A 115 14.58 -14.09 -8.66
C LEU A 115 15.72 -13.91 -7.64
N LYS A 116 16.17 -12.67 -7.44
CA LYS A 116 17.07 -12.30 -6.35
C LYS A 116 16.30 -11.74 -5.16
N ARG A 117 15.39 -10.80 -5.43
CA ARG A 117 14.67 -10.07 -4.39
C ARG A 117 13.44 -9.37 -4.95
N VAL A 118 12.41 -9.21 -4.12
CA VAL A 118 11.28 -8.31 -4.33
C VAL A 118 11.28 -7.27 -3.23
N TYR A 119 11.50 -6.01 -3.58
CA TYR A 119 11.25 -4.87 -2.69
C TYR A 119 9.85 -4.37 -2.99
N THR A 120 8.95 -4.49 -2.02
CA THR A 120 7.56 -4.06 -2.18
C THR A 120 7.22 -2.88 -1.28
N GLN A 121 6.47 -1.92 -1.82
CA GLN A 121 5.84 -0.84 -1.07
C GLN A 121 4.45 -1.25 -0.55
N ASN A 122 3.93 -2.40 -1.04
CA ASN A 122 2.60 -2.86 -0.72
C ASN A 122 2.57 -3.52 0.67
N ILE A 123 1.38 -3.44 1.27
CA ILE A 123 1.08 -4.02 2.58
C ILE A 123 0.07 -5.17 2.49
N ASP A 124 -0.37 -5.51 1.26
CA ASP A 124 -1.44 -6.46 0.96
C ASP A 124 -1.01 -7.94 1.09
N THR A 125 0.30 -8.22 1.15
CA THR A 125 0.90 -9.55 1.28
C THR A 125 0.65 -10.48 0.09
N LEU A 126 0.26 -9.95 -1.07
CA LEU A 126 -0.11 -10.77 -2.23
C LEU A 126 1.08 -11.48 -2.87
N GLU A 127 2.30 -10.96 -2.77
CA GLU A 127 3.52 -11.66 -3.18
C GLU A 127 3.68 -12.98 -2.42
N ARG A 128 3.45 -12.95 -1.10
CA ARG A 128 3.51 -14.13 -0.22
C ARG A 128 2.39 -15.11 -0.53
N GLN A 129 1.16 -14.61 -0.76
CA GLN A 129 0.04 -15.43 -1.17
C GLN A 129 0.24 -16.10 -2.53
N ALA A 130 0.93 -15.46 -3.47
CA ALA A 130 1.33 -16.05 -4.75
C ALA A 130 2.37 -17.17 -4.61
N GLY A 131 2.97 -17.34 -3.41
CA GLY A 131 3.96 -18.38 -3.11
C GLY A 131 5.42 -17.92 -3.27
N VAL A 132 5.69 -16.63 -3.28
CA VAL A 132 7.06 -16.11 -3.15
C VAL A 132 7.51 -16.31 -1.70
N LYS A 133 8.73 -16.82 -1.50
CA LYS A 133 9.30 -17.10 -0.17
C LYS A 133 9.58 -15.80 0.59
N ASP A 134 9.38 -15.86 1.90
CA ASP A 134 9.54 -14.70 2.79
C ASP A 134 10.95 -14.09 2.75
N ASP A 135 11.98 -14.93 2.62
CA ASP A 135 13.38 -14.49 2.54
C ASP A 135 13.72 -13.74 1.24
N LEU A 136 12.84 -13.79 0.25
CA LEU A 136 12.97 -13.06 -1.02
C LEU A 136 12.15 -11.76 -1.05
N ILE A 137 11.29 -11.50 -0.05
CA ILE A 137 10.41 -10.34 0.01
C ILE A 137 10.93 -9.34 1.05
N ILE A 138 11.04 -8.08 0.67
CA ILE A 138 11.33 -6.97 1.58
C ILE A 138 10.13 -6.02 1.55
N GLU A 139 9.33 -6.08 2.60
CA GLU A 139 8.17 -5.22 2.82
C GLU A 139 8.65 -3.86 3.37
N ALA A 140 8.99 -2.92 2.48
CA ALA A 140 9.56 -1.63 2.86
C ALA A 140 8.65 -0.81 3.77
N HIS A 141 7.34 -0.94 3.59
CA HIS A 141 6.34 -0.24 4.41
C HIS A 141 5.68 -1.15 5.46
N GLY A 142 6.37 -2.26 5.82
CA GLY A 142 5.82 -3.23 6.75
C GLY A 142 4.60 -3.98 6.21
N SER A 143 3.87 -4.66 7.09
CA SER A 143 2.66 -5.41 6.72
C SER A 143 1.79 -5.73 7.92
N PHE A 144 0.70 -6.46 7.68
CA PHE A 144 -0.20 -7.00 8.71
C PHE A 144 0.34 -8.27 9.42
N ALA A 145 1.59 -8.68 9.17
CA ALA A 145 2.15 -9.94 9.69
C ALA A 145 2.20 -10.00 11.23
N HIS A 146 2.36 -8.87 11.88
CA HIS A 146 2.27 -8.71 13.34
C HIS A 146 1.79 -7.31 13.70
N CYS A 147 1.54 -7.06 14.98
CA CYS A 147 1.19 -5.75 15.51
C CYS A 147 2.24 -5.31 16.52
N HIS A 148 2.33 -4.00 16.76
CA HIS A 148 3.19 -3.44 17.81
C HIS A 148 2.53 -2.26 18.50
N CYS A 149 2.94 -2.01 19.73
CA CYS A 149 2.55 -0.84 20.47
C CYS A 149 3.29 0.39 19.94
N ILE A 150 2.58 1.49 19.65
CA ILE A 150 3.19 2.74 19.17
C ILE A 150 4.07 3.43 20.22
N GLY A 151 3.85 3.16 21.53
CA GLY A 151 4.62 3.79 22.61
C GLY A 151 5.86 3.02 23.01
N CYS A 152 5.76 1.69 23.27
CA CYS A 152 6.87 0.89 23.81
C CYS A 152 7.42 -0.17 22.86
N GLY A 153 6.87 -0.30 21.64
CA GLY A 153 7.32 -1.26 20.63
C GLY A 153 6.98 -2.73 20.95
N LYS A 154 6.26 -3.04 22.04
CA LYS A 154 5.88 -4.41 22.38
C LYS A 154 5.12 -5.05 21.21
N VAL A 155 5.59 -6.23 20.80
CA VAL A 155 5.00 -6.99 19.68
C VAL A 155 3.80 -7.80 20.15
N TYR A 156 2.78 -7.85 19.33
CA TYR A 156 1.52 -8.60 19.51
C TYR A 156 1.22 -9.46 18.28
N PRO A 157 0.54 -10.60 18.45
CA PRO A 157 0.06 -11.39 17.33
C PRO A 157 -1.02 -10.61 16.55
N PRO A 158 -1.13 -10.79 15.22
CA PRO A 158 -2.08 -10.04 14.39
C PRO A 158 -3.55 -10.27 14.77
N GLN A 159 -3.85 -11.38 15.45
CA GLN A 159 -5.20 -11.74 15.89
C GLN A 159 -5.81 -10.71 16.85
N VAL A 160 -4.99 -10.04 17.67
CA VAL A 160 -5.50 -9.02 18.62
C VAL A 160 -6.11 -7.83 17.87
N PHE A 161 -5.54 -7.45 16.72
CA PHE A 161 -6.07 -6.41 15.87
C PHE A 161 -7.24 -6.92 15.02
N LYS A 162 -7.08 -8.10 14.39
CA LYS A 162 -8.10 -8.73 13.57
C LYS A 162 -9.42 -8.92 14.30
N SER A 163 -9.38 -9.33 15.56
CA SER A 163 -10.61 -9.51 16.37
C SER A 163 -11.38 -8.21 16.55
N LYS A 164 -10.66 -7.07 16.66
CA LYS A 164 -11.30 -5.75 16.77
C LYS A 164 -11.92 -5.27 15.46
N LEU A 165 -11.33 -5.61 14.32
CA LEU A 165 -11.92 -5.30 13.01
C LEU A 165 -13.27 -6.00 12.78
N ALA A 166 -13.52 -7.13 13.47
CA ALA A 166 -14.78 -7.85 13.38
C ALA A 166 -15.92 -7.24 14.21
N GLU A 167 -15.61 -6.30 15.11
CA GLU A 167 -16.61 -5.60 15.91
C GLU A 167 -17.36 -4.55 15.07
N HIS A 168 -18.69 -4.42 15.29
CA HIS A 168 -19.49 -3.39 14.63
C HIS A 168 -20.56 -2.85 15.59
N PRO A 169 -20.56 -1.53 15.89
CA PRO A 169 -19.48 -0.56 15.64
C PRO A 169 -18.21 -0.86 16.45
N ILE A 170 -17.05 -0.44 15.97
CA ILE A 170 -15.79 -0.52 16.73
C ILE A 170 -15.87 0.48 17.89
N LYS A 171 -15.94 -0.03 19.12
CA LYS A 171 -16.11 0.81 20.32
C LYS A 171 -14.81 1.09 21.05
N ASP A 172 -13.90 0.08 21.06
CA ASP A 172 -12.65 0.13 21.78
C ASP A 172 -11.49 -0.25 20.85
N PHE A 173 -10.37 0.43 21.00
CA PHE A 173 -9.16 0.16 20.25
C PHE A 173 -8.21 -0.72 21.06
N VAL A 174 -7.34 -1.49 20.36
CA VAL A 174 -6.36 -2.34 21.04
C VAL A 174 -5.34 -1.47 21.75
N LYS A 175 -5.22 -1.68 23.07
CA LYS A 175 -4.24 -0.99 23.93
C LYS A 175 -3.19 -1.95 24.46
N CYS A 176 -1.98 -1.42 24.62
CA CYS A 176 -0.83 -2.13 25.18
C CYS A 176 -1.07 -2.43 26.66
N ASP A 177 -0.87 -3.68 27.06
CA ASP A 177 -0.96 -4.14 28.45
C ASP A 177 0.24 -3.69 29.33
N VAL A 178 1.29 -3.09 28.72
CA VAL A 178 2.47 -2.58 29.42
C VAL A 178 2.39 -1.07 29.66
N CYS A 179 2.09 -0.28 28.63
CA CYS A 179 2.14 1.18 28.73
C CYS A 179 0.80 1.88 28.48
N GLY A 180 -0.26 1.14 28.05
CA GLY A 180 -1.58 1.69 27.80
C GLY A 180 -1.75 2.37 26.43
N GLU A 181 -0.68 2.56 25.65
CA GLU A 181 -0.73 3.16 24.33
C GLU A 181 -1.38 2.23 23.30
N LEU A 182 -1.76 2.78 22.14
CA LEU A 182 -2.42 2.04 21.09
C LEU A 182 -1.51 0.98 20.46
N VAL A 183 -2.11 -0.09 20.01
CA VAL A 183 -1.46 -1.17 19.25
C VAL A 183 -1.98 -1.15 17.82
N LYS A 184 -1.09 -1.17 16.84
CA LYS A 184 -1.42 -1.20 15.42
C LYS A 184 -0.67 -2.31 14.67
N PRO A 185 -1.12 -2.71 13.46
CA PRO A 185 -0.30 -3.54 12.57
C PRO A 185 1.07 -2.90 12.31
N ALA A 186 2.07 -3.73 12.03
CA ALA A 186 3.43 -3.29 11.74
C ALA A 186 3.57 -2.66 10.34
N ILE A 187 2.57 -1.91 9.92
CA ILE A 187 2.61 -1.05 8.75
C ILE A 187 3.32 0.24 9.16
N VAL A 188 4.25 0.70 8.35
CA VAL A 188 4.96 1.96 8.59
C VAL A 188 4.05 3.13 8.28
N PHE A 189 3.79 3.96 9.26
CA PHE A 189 3.05 5.21 9.11
C PHE A 189 3.99 6.38 8.81
N PHE A 190 3.45 7.46 8.27
CA PHE A 190 4.19 8.71 8.19
C PHE A 190 4.58 9.16 9.60
N GLY A 191 5.86 9.53 9.76
CA GLY A 191 6.46 9.82 11.07
C GLY A 191 7.19 8.64 11.72
N GLU A 192 7.10 7.42 11.16
CA GLU A 192 7.84 6.25 11.62
C GLU A 192 9.01 5.92 10.69
N ASP A 193 10.04 5.28 11.24
CA ASP A 193 11.18 4.76 10.48
C ASP A 193 10.79 3.48 9.70
N LEU A 194 11.42 3.27 8.55
CA LEU A 194 11.31 2.02 7.83
C LEU A 194 12.00 0.88 8.60
N PRO A 195 11.57 -0.38 8.39
CA PRO A 195 12.22 -1.53 9.04
C PRO A 195 13.73 -1.58 8.75
N ASP A 196 14.56 -1.84 9.76
CA ASP A 196 16.03 -1.98 9.61
C ASP A 196 16.40 -2.98 8.50
N SER A 197 15.63 -4.07 8.38
CA SER A 197 15.80 -5.08 7.36
C SER A 197 15.74 -4.54 5.92
N PHE A 198 14.99 -3.46 5.68
CA PHE A 198 14.95 -2.78 4.37
C PHE A 198 16.30 -2.17 4.03
N SER A 199 16.85 -1.35 4.92
CA SER A 199 18.12 -0.65 4.71
C SER A 199 19.31 -1.62 4.63
N GLU A 200 19.38 -2.57 5.55
CA GLU A 200 20.45 -3.59 5.59
C GLU A 200 20.44 -4.47 4.34
N THR A 201 19.26 -4.94 3.92
CA THR A 201 19.16 -5.79 2.73
C THR A 201 19.49 -5.02 1.47
N TRP A 202 19.04 -3.75 1.36
CA TRP A 202 19.40 -2.92 0.20
C TRP A 202 20.89 -2.65 0.12
N LEU A 203 21.55 -2.38 1.23
CA LEU A 203 23.01 -2.22 1.27
C LEU A 203 23.71 -3.47 0.70
N ASN A 204 23.35 -4.65 1.19
CA ASN A 204 23.90 -5.93 0.73
C ASN A 204 23.60 -6.20 -0.75
N ASP A 205 22.36 -5.95 -1.21
CA ASP A 205 21.97 -6.19 -2.60
C ASP A 205 22.61 -5.14 -3.54
N SER A 206 22.83 -3.89 -3.10
CA SER A 206 23.54 -2.89 -3.87
C SER A 206 25.04 -3.21 -4.04
N GLU A 207 25.68 -3.76 -3.01
CA GLU A 207 27.06 -4.26 -3.08
C GLU A 207 27.14 -5.48 -4.02
N TRP A 208 26.21 -6.43 -3.89
CA TRP A 208 26.11 -7.56 -4.79
C TRP A 208 25.95 -7.11 -6.26
N LEU A 209 25.12 -6.10 -6.56
CA LEU A 209 25.00 -5.52 -7.90
C LEU A 209 26.36 -4.98 -8.41
N ARG A 210 27.13 -4.28 -7.56
CA ARG A 210 28.47 -3.76 -7.91
C ARG A 210 29.46 -4.88 -8.20
N GLU A 211 29.47 -5.93 -7.39
CA GLU A 211 30.32 -7.11 -7.62
C GLU A 211 30.02 -7.76 -8.97
N LYS A 212 28.73 -8.02 -9.29
CA LYS A 212 28.35 -8.73 -10.51
C LYS A 212 28.73 -8.00 -11.81
N ILE A 213 28.79 -6.68 -11.80
CA ILE A 213 29.20 -5.89 -12.97
C ILE A 213 30.73 -5.74 -13.09
N THR A 214 31.49 -6.02 -12.03
CA THR A 214 32.95 -5.95 -12.01
C THR A 214 33.62 -7.30 -12.29
N THR A 215 32.90 -8.40 -12.08
CA THR A 215 33.45 -9.75 -12.27
C THR A 215 33.72 -10.02 -13.73
N SER A 216 35.00 -10.16 -14.08
CA SER A 216 35.46 -10.56 -15.41
C SER A 216 35.51 -12.09 -15.47
N GLY A 217 34.60 -12.72 -16.19
CA GLY A 217 34.55 -14.17 -16.36
C GLY A 217 34.02 -14.55 -17.74
N LYS A 218 34.17 -15.85 -18.11
CA LYS A 218 33.64 -16.38 -19.38
C LYS A 218 32.11 -16.21 -19.51
N HIS A 219 31.40 -16.05 -18.37
CA HIS A 219 29.95 -15.83 -18.30
C HIS A 219 29.67 -14.75 -17.24
N PRO A 220 29.84 -13.45 -17.55
CA PRO A 220 29.52 -12.39 -16.61
C PRO A 220 28.03 -12.43 -16.28
N GLN A 221 27.71 -12.52 -14.98
CA GLN A 221 26.33 -12.34 -14.53
C GLN A 221 25.97 -10.86 -14.77
N ARG A 222 24.89 -10.62 -15.50
CA ARG A 222 24.39 -9.25 -15.76
C ARG A 222 23.03 -9.10 -15.12
N PRO A 223 22.96 -8.72 -13.84
CA PRO A 223 21.71 -8.57 -13.14
C PRO A 223 20.82 -7.52 -13.82
N LEU A 224 19.52 -7.64 -13.56
CA LEU A 224 18.48 -6.74 -14.04
C LEU A 224 17.70 -6.22 -12.86
N VAL A 225 17.33 -4.94 -12.87
CA VAL A 225 16.38 -4.38 -11.89
C VAL A 225 15.15 -3.90 -12.63
N ILE A 226 13.98 -4.39 -12.22
CA ILE A 226 12.68 -4.08 -12.82
C ILE A 226 11.81 -3.36 -11.80
N VAL A 227 11.44 -2.13 -12.11
CA VAL A 227 10.53 -1.30 -11.30
C VAL A 227 9.15 -1.34 -11.92
N VAL A 228 8.11 -1.68 -11.14
CA VAL A 228 6.76 -1.92 -11.67
C VAL A 228 5.69 -1.29 -10.79
N GLY A 229 4.73 -0.59 -11.42
CA GLY A 229 3.48 -0.17 -10.78
C GLY A 229 3.67 0.76 -9.58
N THR A 230 4.61 1.71 -9.66
CA THR A 230 4.86 2.67 -8.58
C THR A 230 5.02 4.08 -9.11
N SER A 231 4.54 5.06 -8.36
CA SER A 231 4.77 6.48 -8.65
C SER A 231 6.19 6.95 -8.31
N LEU A 232 6.95 6.17 -7.53
CA LEU A 232 8.24 6.57 -6.94
C LEU A 232 8.17 7.94 -6.25
N ALA A 233 7.09 8.18 -5.48
CA ALA A 233 6.86 9.44 -4.79
C ALA A 233 7.16 9.40 -3.28
N VAL A 234 7.31 8.21 -2.68
CA VAL A 234 7.53 8.03 -1.24
C VAL A 234 8.97 7.64 -0.96
N TYR A 235 9.65 8.49 -0.21
CA TYR A 235 11.02 8.25 0.24
C TYR A 235 11.03 7.49 1.57
N PRO A 236 12.09 6.69 1.84
CA PRO A 236 13.31 6.52 1.05
C PRO A 236 13.22 5.52 -0.12
N PHE A 237 12.15 4.75 -0.27
CA PHE A 237 12.02 3.77 -1.36
C PHE A 237 12.22 4.38 -2.75
N ALA A 238 11.74 5.59 -2.98
CA ALA A 238 11.82 6.30 -4.26
C ALA A 238 13.27 6.56 -4.73
N SER A 239 14.27 6.55 -3.83
CA SER A 239 15.69 6.72 -4.19
C SER A 239 16.35 5.45 -4.71
N LEU A 240 15.81 4.26 -4.44
CA LEU A 240 16.46 3.00 -4.81
C LEU A 240 16.86 2.92 -6.29
N PRO A 241 16.04 3.34 -7.27
CA PRO A 241 16.43 3.31 -8.68
C PRO A 241 17.64 4.19 -9.01
N GLU A 242 17.87 5.28 -8.30
CA GLU A 242 19.02 6.16 -8.46
C GLU A 242 20.33 5.47 -8.03
N GLU A 243 20.26 4.71 -6.93
CA GLU A 243 21.41 4.03 -6.31
C GLU A 243 21.90 2.81 -7.08
N ILE A 244 21.11 2.31 -8.05
CA ILE A 244 21.49 1.18 -8.91
C ILE A 244 22.74 1.56 -9.72
N PRO A 245 23.81 0.72 -9.71
CA PRO A 245 25.03 0.99 -10.48
C PRO A 245 24.76 1.22 -11.97
N ARG A 246 25.40 2.21 -12.60
CA ARG A 246 25.10 2.63 -13.98
C ARG A 246 25.25 1.54 -15.04
N LYS A 247 26.06 0.51 -14.78
CA LYS A 247 26.24 -0.64 -15.69
C LYS A 247 25.14 -1.70 -15.56
N VAL A 248 24.33 -1.65 -14.50
CA VAL A 248 23.16 -2.52 -14.33
C VAL A 248 22.03 -1.98 -15.19
N LYS A 249 21.38 -2.86 -15.94
CA LYS A 249 20.23 -2.48 -16.74
C LYS A 249 19.01 -2.27 -15.84
N ARG A 250 18.32 -1.14 -16.04
CA ARG A 250 17.08 -0.82 -15.35
C ARG A 250 15.89 -0.90 -16.32
N VAL A 251 14.78 -1.35 -15.81
CA VAL A 251 13.48 -1.38 -16.50
C VAL A 251 12.47 -0.65 -15.65
N LEU A 252 11.63 0.16 -16.28
CA LEU A 252 10.41 0.70 -15.69
C LEU A 252 9.21 0.16 -16.46
N CYS A 253 8.34 -0.58 -15.80
CA CYS A 253 7.00 -0.93 -16.28
C CYS A 253 5.97 -0.12 -15.48
N ASN A 254 5.40 0.89 -16.10
CA ASN A 254 4.45 1.79 -15.45
C ASN A 254 3.65 2.54 -16.52
N LEU A 255 2.46 3.05 -16.17
CA LEU A 255 1.66 3.84 -17.14
C LEU A 255 2.36 5.14 -17.53
N GLU A 256 3.14 5.72 -16.62
CA GLU A 256 3.91 6.94 -16.83
C GLU A 256 5.39 6.75 -16.51
N THR A 257 6.26 7.56 -17.10
CA THR A 257 7.67 7.62 -16.72
C THR A 257 7.82 8.47 -15.46
N VAL A 258 8.34 7.87 -14.37
CA VAL A 258 8.36 8.46 -13.03
C VAL A 258 9.76 8.42 -12.40
N GLY A 259 9.92 9.13 -11.28
CA GLY A 259 11.12 9.12 -10.43
C GLY A 259 12.40 9.38 -11.21
N ASP A 260 13.46 8.65 -10.88
CA ASP A 260 14.78 8.78 -11.50
C ASP A 260 14.79 8.42 -13.00
N PHE A 261 13.86 7.59 -13.47
CA PHE A 261 13.69 7.30 -14.90
C PHE A 261 13.24 8.52 -15.71
N LYS A 262 12.58 9.48 -15.07
CA LYS A 262 12.18 10.77 -15.68
C LYS A 262 13.26 11.83 -15.46
N ALA A 263 13.76 11.94 -14.21
CA ALA A 263 14.70 12.99 -13.80
C ALA A 263 16.10 12.76 -14.36
N ASN A 264 16.61 11.52 -14.33
CA ASN A 264 17.98 11.14 -14.70
C ASN A 264 17.99 9.91 -15.61
N LYS A 265 17.20 9.93 -16.69
CA LYS A 265 17.09 8.84 -17.66
C LYS A 265 18.48 8.40 -18.18
N ARG A 266 18.73 7.10 -18.14
CA ARG A 266 19.97 6.48 -18.63
C ARG A 266 19.75 5.94 -20.05
N PRO A 267 20.76 5.98 -20.93
CA PRO A 267 20.65 5.42 -22.29
C PRO A 267 20.31 3.94 -22.33
N THR A 268 20.60 3.21 -21.24
CA THR A 268 20.35 1.76 -21.10
C THR A 268 18.98 1.44 -20.48
N ASP A 269 18.24 2.44 -20.01
CA ASP A 269 16.92 2.24 -19.42
C ASP A 269 15.93 1.71 -20.47
N LEU A 270 15.13 0.74 -20.08
CA LEU A 270 14.01 0.24 -20.87
C LEU A 270 12.72 0.70 -20.22
N ILE A 271 11.87 1.38 -20.99
CA ILE A 271 10.59 1.88 -20.52
C ILE A 271 9.49 1.06 -21.21
N VAL A 272 8.56 0.55 -20.42
CA VAL A 272 7.37 -0.21 -20.83
C VAL A 272 6.15 0.51 -20.28
N HIS A 273 5.40 1.20 -21.15
CA HIS A 273 4.15 1.86 -20.74
C HIS A 273 2.99 0.87 -20.90
N GLN A 274 2.73 0.13 -19.81
CA GLN A 274 1.77 -0.97 -19.83
C GLN A 274 1.29 -1.28 -18.40
N TYR A 275 0.13 -1.93 -18.28
CA TYR A 275 -0.29 -2.53 -17.02
C TYR A 275 0.60 -3.70 -16.63
N SER A 276 0.74 -3.96 -15.33
CA SER A 276 1.62 -5.00 -14.79
C SER A 276 1.27 -6.41 -15.27
N ASP A 277 -0.02 -6.74 -15.36
CA ASP A 277 -0.48 -8.06 -15.79
C ASP A 277 -0.24 -8.31 -17.28
N GLU A 278 -0.48 -7.28 -18.12
CA GLU A 278 -0.16 -7.33 -19.55
C GLU A 278 1.34 -7.50 -19.79
N PHE A 279 2.16 -6.78 -19.02
CA PHE A 279 3.61 -6.93 -19.04
C PHE A 279 4.04 -8.34 -18.62
N ALA A 280 3.40 -8.91 -17.59
CA ALA A 280 3.69 -10.27 -17.13
C ALA A 280 3.43 -11.30 -18.24
N GLU A 281 2.27 -11.26 -18.89
CA GLU A 281 1.90 -12.15 -19.99
C GLU A 281 2.87 -12.03 -21.15
N GLN A 282 3.14 -10.80 -21.60
CA GLN A 282 4.04 -10.56 -22.73
C GLN A 282 5.48 -10.99 -22.44
N LEU A 283 5.98 -10.76 -21.22
CA LEU A 283 7.32 -11.19 -20.83
C LEU A 283 7.43 -12.70 -20.75
N VAL A 284 6.41 -13.38 -20.23
CA VAL A 284 6.32 -14.85 -20.18
C VAL A 284 6.33 -15.42 -21.59
N GLU A 285 5.58 -14.85 -22.53
CA GLU A 285 5.56 -15.24 -23.93
C GLU A 285 6.94 -15.08 -24.57
N GLU A 286 7.54 -13.92 -24.46
CA GLU A 286 8.87 -13.63 -25.00
C GLU A 286 9.96 -14.50 -24.39
N LEU A 287 9.82 -14.96 -23.13
CA LEU A 287 10.75 -15.91 -22.49
C LEU A 287 10.51 -17.36 -22.89
N GLY A 288 9.33 -17.72 -23.37
CA GLY A 288 8.93 -19.09 -23.69
C GLY A 288 8.57 -19.90 -22.43
N TRP A 289 7.96 -19.24 -21.41
CA TRP A 289 7.61 -19.84 -20.13
C TRP A 289 6.10 -20.01 -19.93
N GLN A 290 5.30 -19.95 -21.02
CA GLN A 290 3.84 -19.99 -20.97
C GLN A 290 3.30 -21.22 -20.24
N GLU A 291 3.83 -22.42 -20.55
CA GLU A 291 3.36 -23.67 -19.96
C GLU A 291 3.54 -23.70 -18.44
N ASP A 292 4.68 -23.19 -17.94
CA ASP A 292 4.96 -23.20 -16.51
C ASP A 292 4.14 -22.10 -15.81
N PHE A 293 3.89 -20.98 -16.47
CA PHE A 293 3.04 -19.93 -15.97
C PHE A 293 1.59 -20.39 -15.84
N GLU A 294 1.03 -21.03 -16.87
CA GLU A 294 -0.31 -21.61 -16.83
C GLU A 294 -0.49 -22.67 -15.74
N LYS A 295 0.53 -23.49 -15.48
CA LYS A 295 0.50 -24.46 -14.37
C LYS A 295 0.35 -23.73 -13.02
N ILE A 296 1.08 -22.62 -12.82
CA ILE A 296 0.98 -21.83 -11.58
C ILE A 296 -0.42 -21.24 -11.45
N LEU A 297 -0.95 -20.59 -12.50
CA LEU A 297 -2.27 -20.00 -12.51
C LEU A 297 -3.38 -21.02 -12.23
N THR A 298 -3.29 -22.20 -12.84
CA THR A 298 -4.28 -23.28 -12.68
C THR A 298 -4.24 -23.90 -11.28
N ALA A 299 -3.04 -24.09 -10.71
CA ALA A 299 -2.88 -24.66 -9.37
C ALA A 299 -3.50 -23.81 -8.26
N GLN A 300 -3.67 -22.51 -8.48
CA GLN A 300 -4.25 -21.56 -7.52
C GLN A 300 -5.78 -21.37 -7.68
N GLY A 301 -6.44 -22.21 -8.48
CA GLY A 301 -7.90 -22.25 -8.56
C GLY A 301 -8.55 -21.32 -9.58
N GLY A 302 -7.79 -20.92 -10.61
CA GLY A 302 -8.30 -20.06 -11.69
C GLY A 302 -8.61 -18.63 -11.19
N MET A 303 -8.44 -17.65 -12.05
CA MET A 303 -8.82 -16.26 -11.74
C MET A 303 -10.35 -16.15 -11.75
N GLY A 304 -10.98 -16.19 -10.56
CA GLY A 304 -12.37 -15.79 -10.41
C GLY A 304 -12.46 -14.27 -10.60
N ASP A 305 -13.36 -13.84 -11.47
CA ASP A 305 -13.65 -12.41 -11.78
C ASP A 305 -14.46 -11.76 -10.64
N ASN A 306 -14.00 -11.90 -9.39
CA ASN A 306 -14.68 -11.36 -8.21
C ASN A 306 -14.25 -9.92 -7.85
N SER A 307 -13.30 -9.33 -8.57
CA SER A 307 -12.73 -8.03 -8.24
C SER A 307 -13.73 -6.88 -8.31
N LYS A 308 -14.74 -6.96 -9.19
CA LYS A 308 -15.77 -5.90 -9.34
C LYS A 308 -16.86 -5.98 -8.27
N GLU A 309 -17.28 -7.19 -7.89
CA GLU A 309 -18.27 -7.37 -6.83
C GLU A 309 -17.70 -6.96 -5.47
N GLN A 310 -16.45 -7.33 -5.17
CA GLN A 310 -15.77 -6.93 -3.93
C GLN A 310 -15.55 -5.43 -3.83
N LEU A 311 -15.17 -4.74 -4.94
CA LEU A 311 -15.06 -3.29 -4.97
C LEU A 311 -16.41 -2.59 -4.72
N LEU A 312 -17.51 -3.14 -5.25
CA LEU A 312 -18.85 -2.61 -5.02
C LEU A 312 -19.32 -2.83 -3.58
N GLU A 313 -18.98 -3.97 -2.96
CA GLU A 313 -19.23 -4.22 -1.54
C GLU A 313 -18.42 -3.26 -0.65
N ILE A 314 -17.12 -3.06 -0.93
CA ILE A 314 -16.26 -2.11 -0.22
C ILE A 314 -16.83 -0.68 -0.29
N VAL A 315 -17.21 -0.23 -1.48
CA VAL A 315 -17.83 1.09 -1.68
C VAL A 315 -19.16 1.20 -0.93
N HIS A 316 -19.97 0.15 -0.94
CA HIS A 316 -21.26 0.10 -0.26
C HIS A 316 -21.10 0.09 1.27
N ASP A 317 -20.13 -0.65 1.82
CA ASP A 317 -19.84 -0.66 3.26
C ASP A 317 -19.30 0.70 3.73
N LEU A 318 -18.46 1.36 2.93
CA LEU A 318 -18.03 2.73 3.19
C LEU A 318 -19.20 3.73 3.11
N GLU A 319 -20.18 3.49 2.23
CA GLU A 319 -21.40 4.30 2.15
C GLU A 319 -22.30 4.15 3.39
N ASN A 320 -22.47 2.96 3.88
CA ASN A 320 -23.27 2.66 5.07
C ASN A 320 -22.65 3.27 6.35
N LEU A 321 -21.33 3.23 6.49
CA LEU A 321 -20.62 3.85 7.63
C LEU A 321 -20.80 5.38 7.67
N SER A 322 -20.93 6.04 6.52
CA SER A 322 -21.14 7.49 6.45
C SER A 322 -22.57 7.89 6.86
N LEU A 323 -23.54 7.01 6.68
CA LEU A 323 -24.93 7.23 7.10
C LEU A 323 -25.11 7.09 8.62
N ASP A 324 -24.47 6.08 9.23
CA ASP A 324 -24.50 5.88 10.69
C ASP A 324 -23.86 7.03 11.47
N GLN A 325 -22.75 7.60 10.96
CA GLN A 325 -22.12 8.78 11.59
C GLN A 325 -22.98 10.04 11.49
N SER A 326 -23.73 10.21 10.39
CA SER A 326 -24.62 11.36 10.23
C SER A 326 -25.85 11.28 11.14
N GLU A 327 -26.33 10.11 11.46
CA GLU A 327 -27.43 9.88 12.42
C GLU A 327 -26.97 10.12 13.87
N HIS A 328 -25.77 9.70 14.24
CA HIS A 328 -25.18 9.96 15.55
C HIS A 328 -24.88 11.45 15.79
N GLU A 329 -24.33 12.17 14.80
CA GLU A 329 -24.14 13.64 14.91
C GLU A 329 -25.47 14.38 15.00
N SER A 330 -26.52 13.90 14.34
CA SER A 330 -27.85 14.51 14.41
C SER A 330 -28.54 14.27 15.76
N ALA A 331 -28.30 13.11 16.39
CA ALA A 331 -28.78 12.77 17.72
C ALA A 331 -28.06 13.59 18.79
N ASP A 332 -26.73 13.69 18.73
CA ASP A 332 -25.91 14.46 19.68
C ASP A 332 -26.18 15.98 19.61
N LYS A 333 -26.46 16.50 18.41
CA LYS A 333 -26.92 17.91 18.24
C LYS A 333 -28.31 18.14 18.77
N LYS A 334 -29.24 17.16 18.70
CA LYS A 334 -30.55 17.24 19.31
C LYS A 334 -30.48 17.22 20.84
N ASP A 335 -29.65 16.33 21.41
CA ASP A 335 -29.49 16.25 22.86
C ASP A 335 -28.82 17.50 23.44
N LYS A 336 -27.81 18.03 22.80
CA LYS A 336 -27.18 19.33 23.20
C LYS A 336 -28.15 20.52 23.06
N LYS A 337 -29.08 20.46 22.10
CA LYS A 337 -30.12 21.53 21.95
C LYS A 337 -31.21 21.39 23.01
N LEU A 338 -31.60 20.17 23.40
CA LEU A 338 -32.53 19.90 24.50
C LEU A 338 -31.93 20.29 25.86
N GLN A 339 -30.66 20.00 26.12
CA GLN A 339 -29.98 20.44 27.34
C GLN A 339 -29.95 21.99 27.46
N ARG A 340 -29.62 22.70 26.38
CA ARG A 340 -29.61 24.19 26.36
C ARG A 340 -30.99 24.81 26.55
N LEU A 341 -32.05 24.13 26.15
CA LEU A 341 -33.44 24.62 26.40
C LEU A 341 -33.85 24.37 27.85
N ASN A 342 -33.41 23.26 28.46
CA ASN A 342 -33.71 22.99 29.88
C ASN A 342 -32.90 23.87 30.84
N ASP A 343 -31.67 24.31 30.46
CA ASP A 343 -30.86 25.23 31.25
C ASP A 343 -31.37 26.69 31.17
N HIS A 344 -32.17 27.05 30.15
CA HIS A 344 -32.76 28.39 30.04
C HIS A 344 -34.10 28.55 30.82
N ASP A 345 -34.81 27.47 31.09
CA ASP A 345 -36.04 27.48 31.89
C ASP A 345 -35.80 27.49 33.41
N SER A 346 -34.52 27.31 33.86
CA SER A 346 -34.18 27.34 35.28
C SER A 346 -33.75 28.71 35.83
N ASP A 347 -33.61 29.74 34.98
CA ASP A 347 -33.13 31.07 35.38
C ASP A 347 -34.22 32.16 35.48
N GLU A 348 -35.52 31.85 35.27
CA GLU A 348 -36.59 32.88 35.37
C GLU A 348 -37.37 32.95 36.70
N ASP A 349 -37.08 32.12 37.71
CA ASP A 349 -37.78 32.14 39.01
C ASP A 349 -36.89 32.62 40.17
N GLY A 350 -36.30 33.82 40.09
CA GLY A 350 -35.43 34.30 41.15
C GLY A 350 -35.19 35.81 41.20
N ALA A 351 -36.20 36.62 40.93
CA ALA A 351 -36.03 38.08 41.12
C ALA A 351 -37.25 38.74 41.77
N SER A 352 -37.29 38.72 43.12
CA SER A 352 -38.01 39.76 43.87
C SER A 352 -37.36 39.96 45.24
N ASN A 353 -37.10 41.28 45.52
CA ASN A 353 -36.86 41.91 46.82
C ASN A 353 -35.46 41.85 47.47
N SER A 354 -34.71 42.91 47.45
CA SER A 354 -34.76 43.93 48.50
C SER A 354 -33.72 45.04 48.25
N SER A 355 -34.18 46.21 48.45
CA SER A 355 -33.49 47.49 48.48
C SER A 355 -32.52 47.64 49.65
N SER A 356 -31.54 48.47 49.45
CA SER A 356 -31.00 49.54 50.33
C SER A 356 -29.50 49.56 50.54
N SER A 357 -28.97 50.68 50.10
CA SER A 357 -28.02 51.60 50.81
C SER A 357 -26.52 51.33 50.92
N GLN A 358 -25.89 52.44 50.51
CA GLN A 358 -24.67 53.12 51.04
C GLN A 358 -23.32 52.69 50.46
N LYS A 359 -22.77 53.54 49.59
CA LYS A 359 -21.87 54.69 49.81
C LYS A 359 -20.44 54.37 50.29
N ALA A 360 -19.57 54.96 49.48
CA ALA A 360 -18.25 55.52 49.83
C ALA A 360 -17.10 54.48 50.04
N ALA A 361 -15.92 54.66 49.60
CA ALA A 361 -15.02 55.69 49.14
C ALA A 361 -13.63 55.04 48.98
N LYS A 362 -12.85 55.56 48.04
CA LYS A 362 -11.38 55.74 48.08
C LYS A 362 -10.52 54.56 48.60
N GLU A 363 -9.58 54.05 47.83
CA GLU A 363 -8.33 54.64 47.33
C GLU A 363 -7.79 53.84 46.15
#